data_03bcdb6a465ab3010c6892e1761ef05b
#
_entry.id   03bcdb6a465ab3010c6892e1761ef05b
#
_cell.length_a   1.000
_cell.length_b   1.000
_cell.length_c   1.000
_cell.angle_alpha   90.00
_cell.angle_beta   90.00
_cell.angle_gamma   90.00
#
_symmetry.space_group_name_H-M   'P 1'
#
loop_
_entity.id
_entity.type
_entity.pdbx_description
1 polymer ?
#
loop_
_entity_poly.entity_id
_entity_poly.type
_entity_poly.pdbx_seq_one_letter_code
_entity_poly.pdbx_strand_id
1 'polypeptide(L)'
;MNKYSTEEKQQAIDLYFKNGCNMKKTVRELGYGSATGILRWLRETVPDKVSKPVQRKWKVDYPEEIKQAAVIDLCESNSSTADIAEKYGISRATLYEWKVQYIGKGNCILKQQKLNSKEYYINEINRLKEEKRLVEQELKKTQAELYRAHLEKDVYEKAAEILKKEMGDNLKEFSNQEKAMVIMALRDKYPVKSILEVFDMAKSSYCYQQKQIKKENKIAKIKERIKILFFENHKRYGYRRIHLLLKREGIIISEKIVRSIMKEENLIVRAIRQKKYSSYLGEISPAVPNEVQRDFHADKPNKKWLTDITEFKIGEEKVYLSPIIDCFDGMPITWTVGTSPNAELVNTMLDNAIALLKGNEHPIVHSDRGCHYRWPGWIQRMNEAGLTRSMSKKGCSPDNSACEGFFGRMKNEMFYGEKWDKISVEEFISIINQYMQWYRDKRIKLSLRGLSPMEYRHSLGIA
;
A
#
# COMPACT_ATOMS: atom_id res chain seq x y z
N MET A 1 59.86 8.05 6.40
CA MET A 1 58.74 7.43 7.06
C MET A 1 57.96 6.59 6.06
N ASN A 2 57.88 5.30 6.27
CA ASN A 2 57.07 4.41 5.41
C ASN A 2 55.60 4.72 5.63
N LYS A 3 54.91 5.21 4.62
CA LYS A 3 53.50 5.64 4.66
C LYS A 3 52.51 4.49 4.92
N TYR A 4 52.98 3.23 4.79
CA TYR A 4 52.13 2.03 4.95
C TYR A 4 52.89 0.97 5.74
N SER A 5 52.18 0.26 6.66
CA SER A 5 52.72 -0.78 7.51
C SER A 5 53.04 -2.06 6.72
N THR A 6 53.78 -2.97 7.33
CA THR A 6 54.12 -4.27 6.70
C THR A 6 52.85 -5.11 6.45
N GLU A 7 51.89 -5.02 7.38
CA GLU A 7 50.61 -5.75 7.28
C GLU A 7 49.73 -5.20 6.18
N GLU A 8 49.63 -3.87 6.02
CA GLU A 8 48.89 -3.24 4.92
C GLU A 8 49.45 -3.57 3.54
N LYS A 9 50.78 -3.67 3.42
CA LYS A 9 51.45 -4.12 2.17
C LYS A 9 51.16 -5.59 1.86
N GLN A 10 51.14 -6.43 2.88
CA GLN A 10 50.83 -7.85 2.70
C GLN A 10 49.37 -8.04 2.29
N GLN A 11 48.42 -7.35 2.93
CA GLN A 11 47.00 -7.36 2.51
C GLN A 11 46.81 -6.93 1.05
N ALA A 12 47.53 -5.92 0.60
CA ALA A 12 47.47 -5.45 -0.78
C ALA A 12 47.96 -6.53 -1.76
N ILE A 13 49.00 -7.27 -1.40
CA ILE A 13 49.57 -8.36 -2.21
C ILE A 13 48.58 -9.54 -2.27
N ASP A 14 48.04 -9.95 -1.15
CA ASP A 14 47.07 -11.04 -1.07
C ASP A 14 45.78 -10.73 -1.84
N LEU A 15 45.32 -9.51 -1.74
CA LEU A 15 44.14 -9.03 -2.50
C LEU A 15 44.43 -8.97 -4.02
N TYR A 16 45.66 -8.63 -4.43
CA TYR A 16 46.06 -8.64 -5.83
C TYR A 16 45.99 -10.05 -6.44
N PHE A 17 46.46 -11.06 -5.73
CA PHE A 17 46.37 -12.45 -6.17
C PHE A 17 44.94 -12.98 -6.11
N LYS A 18 44.19 -12.64 -5.09
CA LYS A 18 42.73 -12.98 -4.95
C LYS A 18 41.92 -12.39 -6.11
N ASN A 19 42.29 -11.22 -6.61
CA ASN A 19 41.65 -10.56 -7.74
C ASN A 19 42.17 -11.03 -9.12
N GLY A 20 42.82 -12.17 -9.18
CA GLY A 20 43.35 -12.72 -10.44
C GLY A 20 44.39 -11.83 -11.12
N CYS A 21 45.25 -11.19 -10.33
CA CYS A 21 46.30 -10.27 -10.79
C CYS A 21 45.77 -9.01 -11.50
N ASN A 22 44.53 -8.61 -11.22
CA ASN A 22 43.91 -7.41 -11.81
C ASN A 22 44.19 -6.17 -10.95
N MET A 23 45.20 -5.40 -11.36
CA MET A 23 45.68 -4.21 -10.65
C MET A 23 44.58 -3.14 -10.46
N LYS A 24 43.76 -2.89 -11.48
CA LYS A 24 42.69 -1.87 -11.39
C LYS A 24 41.61 -2.24 -10.37
N LYS A 25 41.24 -3.52 -10.31
CA LYS A 25 40.26 -4.04 -9.35
C LYS A 25 40.85 -3.99 -7.94
N THR A 26 42.09 -4.40 -7.76
CA THR A 26 42.79 -4.41 -6.47
C THR A 26 42.89 -3.00 -5.87
N VAL A 27 43.31 -2.02 -6.65
CA VAL A 27 43.39 -0.61 -6.16
C VAL A 27 42.03 -0.06 -5.76
N ARG A 28 40.98 -0.42 -6.48
CA ARG A 28 39.62 0.03 -6.17
C ARG A 28 39.10 -0.58 -4.87
N GLU A 29 39.32 -1.86 -4.64
CA GLU A 29 38.83 -2.57 -3.44
C GLU A 29 39.68 -2.27 -2.20
N LEU A 30 40.96 -2.00 -2.37
CA LEU A 30 41.86 -1.73 -1.28
C LEU A 30 41.63 -0.35 -0.62
N GLY A 31 41.18 0.65 -1.40
CA GLY A 31 40.93 2.00 -0.93
C GLY A 31 42.16 2.83 -0.53
N TYR A 32 43.36 2.24 -0.56
CA TYR A 32 44.62 2.90 -0.30
C TYR A 32 45.75 2.35 -1.21
N GLY A 33 46.84 3.10 -1.33
CA GLY A 33 47.95 2.73 -2.21
C GLY A 33 47.69 3.05 -3.68
N SER A 34 48.74 3.14 -4.46
CA SER A 34 48.66 3.34 -5.90
C SER A 34 49.08 2.07 -6.66
N ALA A 35 48.65 1.93 -7.92
CA ALA A 35 49.09 0.80 -8.77
C ALA A 35 50.58 0.63 -8.83
N THR A 36 51.34 1.72 -8.90
CA THR A 36 52.83 1.72 -8.90
C THR A 36 53.40 1.32 -7.55
N GLY A 37 52.71 1.72 -6.43
CA GLY A 37 53.10 1.33 -5.09
C GLY A 37 52.91 -0.17 -4.86
N ILE A 38 51.77 -0.73 -5.24
CA ILE A 38 51.47 -2.15 -5.13
C ILE A 38 52.43 -2.98 -6.02
N LEU A 39 52.74 -2.55 -7.24
CA LEU A 39 53.72 -3.20 -8.08
C LEU A 39 55.14 -3.21 -7.47
N ARG A 40 55.52 -2.13 -6.76
CA ARG A 40 56.79 -2.11 -6.03
C ARG A 40 56.79 -3.10 -4.88
N TRP A 41 55.72 -3.15 -4.09
CA TRP A 41 55.59 -4.10 -2.99
C TRP A 41 55.60 -5.57 -3.47
N LEU A 42 54.89 -5.85 -4.59
CA LEU A 42 54.93 -7.16 -5.23
C LEU A 42 56.35 -7.58 -5.64
N ARG A 43 57.18 -6.65 -6.17
CA ARG A 43 58.59 -6.92 -6.54
C ARG A 43 59.49 -7.13 -5.33
N GLU A 44 59.20 -6.44 -4.22
CA GLU A 44 59.96 -6.54 -2.97
C GLU A 44 59.62 -7.85 -2.23
N THR A 45 58.39 -8.32 -2.29
CA THR A 45 57.92 -9.44 -1.46
C THR A 45 57.82 -10.76 -2.22
N VAL A 46 57.49 -10.74 -3.53
CA VAL A 46 57.31 -11.97 -4.34
C VAL A 46 57.94 -11.76 -5.73
N PRO A 47 59.27 -11.63 -5.82
CA PRO A 47 59.96 -11.31 -7.07
C PRO A 47 59.78 -12.36 -8.19
N ASP A 48 59.57 -13.63 -7.82
CA ASP A 48 59.48 -14.74 -8.79
C ASP A 48 58.13 -14.82 -9.50
N LYS A 49 57.07 -14.13 -9.00
CA LYS A 49 55.74 -14.11 -9.60
C LYS A 49 55.43 -12.82 -10.39
N VAL A 50 56.39 -11.90 -10.42
CA VAL A 50 56.24 -10.67 -11.23
C VAL A 50 57.10 -10.82 -12.45
N SER A 51 56.52 -10.79 -13.65
CA SER A 51 57.24 -10.86 -14.92
C SER A 51 58.35 -9.81 -14.97
N LYS A 52 59.59 -10.25 -15.18
CA LYS A 52 60.76 -9.37 -15.41
C LYS A 52 60.43 -8.42 -16.55
N PRO A 53 60.90 -7.16 -16.51
CA PRO A 53 60.75 -6.26 -17.65
C PRO A 53 61.38 -6.91 -18.87
N VAL A 54 60.62 -7.02 -19.96
CA VAL A 54 61.12 -7.57 -21.23
C VAL A 54 62.33 -6.74 -21.62
N GLN A 55 63.52 -7.36 -21.57
CA GLN A 55 64.71 -6.77 -22.15
C GLN A 55 64.36 -6.50 -23.60
N ARG A 56 64.54 -5.26 -24.07
CA ARG A 56 64.43 -4.91 -25.49
C ARG A 56 65.43 -5.78 -26.23
N LYS A 57 64.87 -6.76 -26.96
CA LYS A 57 65.70 -7.55 -27.90
C LYS A 57 66.36 -6.56 -28.85
N TRP A 58 67.62 -6.68 -29.02
CA TRP A 58 68.41 -5.94 -30.01
C TRP A 58 67.67 -6.00 -31.36
N LYS A 59 67.71 -4.91 -32.16
CA LYS A 59 67.18 -4.88 -33.53
C LYS A 59 67.81 -6.02 -34.31
N VAL A 60 66.97 -7.01 -34.64
CA VAL A 60 67.31 -8.03 -35.56
C VAL A 60 67.38 -7.36 -36.95
N ASP A 61 68.55 -7.37 -37.60
CA ASP A 61 68.62 -6.80 -38.91
C ASP A 61 68.19 -7.87 -39.91
N TYR A 62 67.10 -7.62 -40.58
CA TYR A 62 66.50 -8.52 -41.55
C TYR A 62 67.05 -8.19 -42.95
N PRO A 63 67.31 -9.20 -43.79
CA PRO A 63 67.68 -8.98 -45.19
C PRO A 63 66.68 -8.10 -45.94
N GLU A 64 67.19 -7.27 -46.83
CA GLU A 64 66.37 -6.29 -47.57
C GLU A 64 65.25 -6.97 -48.39
N GLU A 65 65.51 -8.16 -48.89
CA GLU A 65 64.59 -9.00 -49.68
C GLU A 65 63.36 -9.45 -48.82
N ILE A 66 63.59 -9.82 -47.56
CA ILE A 66 62.55 -10.22 -46.63
C ILE A 66 61.66 -9.01 -46.25
N LYS A 67 62.32 -7.86 -46.08
CA LYS A 67 61.53 -6.61 -45.78
C LYS A 67 60.63 -6.23 -46.94
N GLN A 68 61.16 -6.32 -48.19
CA GLN A 68 60.36 -6.03 -49.40
C GLN A 68 59.23 -7.01 -49.59
N ALA A 69 59.50 -8.34 -49.45
CA ALA A 69 58.52 -9.38 -49.61
C ALA A 69 57.37 -9.23 -48.59
N ALA A 70 57.69 -8.93 -47.33
CA ALA A 70 56.65 -8.72 -46.26
C ALA A 70 55.83 -7.50 -46.56
N VAL A 71 56.36 -6.42 -47.11
CA VAL A 71 55.58 -5.20 -47.47
C VAL A 71 54.76 -5.43 -48.73
N ILE A 72 55.23 -6.22 -49.68
CA ILE A 72 54.43 -6.60 -50.86
C ILE A 72 53.28 -7.46 -50.47
N ASP A 73 53.48 -8.51 -49.64
CA ASP A 73 52.41 -9.34 -49.12
C ASP A 73 51.36 -8.52 -48.33
N LEU A 74 51.78 -7.51 -47.59
CA LEU A 74 50.86 -6.63 -46.84
C LEU A 74 50.05 -5.75 -47.80
N CYS A 75 50.55 -5.46 -48.99
CA CYS A 75 49.81 -4.59 -49.94
C CYS A 75 48.95 -5.36 -50.92
N GLU A 76 49.25 -6.63 -51.18
CA GLU A 76 48.68 -7.45 -52.27
C GLU A 76 47.76 -8.56 -51.74
N SER A 77 47.96 -9.06 -50.50
CA SER A 77 47.20 -10.14 -49.96
C SER A 77 45.94 -9.63 -49.15
N ASN A 78 44.88 -10.42 -49.17
CA ASN A 78 43.69 -10.21 -48.30
C ASN A 78 43.90 -10.78 -46.89
N SER A 79 45.09 -11.19 -46.52
CA SER A 79 45.42 -11.74 -45.21
C SER A 79 45.52 -10.66 -44.14
N SER A 80 45.21 -11.00 -42.89
CA SER A 80 45.30 -10.01 -41.82
C SER A 80 46.76 -9.59 -41.57
N THR A 81 46.98 -8.37 -41.10
CA THR A 81 48.31 -7.89 -40.70
C THR A 81 48.96 -8.75 -39.61
N ALA A 82 48.15 -9.54 -38.89
CA ALA A 82 48.61 -10.50 -37.89
C ALA A 82 49.26 -11.71 -38.54
N ASP A 83 48.56 -12.29 -39.49
CA ASP A 83 48.99 -13.51 -40.18
C ASP A 83 50.30 -13.27 -41.03
N ILE A 84 50.39 -12.09 -41.64
CA ILE A 84 51.60 -11.68 -42.39
C ILE A 84 52.76 -11.43 -41.43
N ALA A 85 52.57 -10.78 -40.32
CA ALA A 85 53.60 -10.56 -39.31
C ALA A 85 54.11 -11.89 -38.74
N GLU A 86 53.21 -12.85 -38.52
CA GLU A 86 53.56 -14.21 -38.09
C GLU A 86 54.32 -15.00 -39.16
N LYS A 87 53.87 -14.95 -40.43
CA LYS A 87 54.54 -15.59 -41.57
C LYS A 87 56.01 -15.21 -41.71
N TYR A 88 56.30 -13.94 -41.44
CA TYR A 88 57.68 -13.43 -41.55
C TYR A 88 58.42 -13.37 -40.21
N GLY A 89 57.81 -13.86 -39.11
CA GLY A 89 58.44 -13.91 -37.79
C GLY A 89 58.72 -12.53 -37.18
N ILE A 90 57.98 -11.50 -37.53
CA ILE A 90 58.21 -10.11 -37.15
C ILE A 90 57.03 -9.54 -36.35
N SER A 91 57.24 -8.43 -35.64
CA SER A 91 56.17 -7.73 -34.99
C SER A 91 55.30 -6.93 -35.99
N ARG A 92 53.98 -6.75 -35.68
CA ARG A 92 53.15 -5.88 -36.50
C ARG A 92 53.66 -4.45 -36.59
N ALA A 93 54.33 -3.96 -35.55
CA ALA A 93 54.95 -2.63 -35.53
C ALA A 93 56.10 -2.56 -36.51
N THR A 94 57.00 -3.59 -36.56
CA THR A 94 58.08 -3.68 -37.48
C THR A 94 57.62 -3.77 -38.95
N LEU A 95 56.52 -4.52 -39.19
CA LEU A 95 55.91 -4.61 -40.52
C LEU A 95 55.39 -3.25 -41.00
N TYR A 96 54.76 -2.47 -40.10
CA TYR A 96 54.32 -1.11 -40.43
C TYR A 96 55.48 -0.13 -40.58
N GLU A 97 56.54 -0.24 -39.78
CA GLU A 97 57.78 0.57 -39.98
C GLU A 97 58.36 0.33 -41.34
N TRP A 98 58.43 -0.94 -41.75
CA TRP A 98 58.92 -1.28 -43.10
C TRP A 98 58.02 -0.77 -44.20
N LYS A 99 56.69 -0.90 -44.05
CA LYS A 99 55.73 -0.32 -44.99
C LYS A 99 55.98 1.17 -45.18
N VAL A 100 56.17 1.92 -44.08
CA VAL A 100 56.46 3.35 -44.16
C VAL A 100 57.78 3.65 -44.78
N GLN A 101 58.77 2.85 -44.49
CA GLN A 101 60.18 2.99 -45.03
C GLN A 101 60.25 2.73 -46.53
N TYR A 102 59.59 1.65 -47.01
CA TYR A 102 59.68 1.27 -48.44
C TYR A 102 58.71 2.06 -49.34
N ILE A 103 57.51 2.35 -48.88
CA ILE A 103 56.58 3.17 -49.62
C ILE A 103 56.99 4.64 -49.61
N GLY A 104 57.82 5.05 -48.64
CA GLY A 104 58.39 6.41 -48.59
C GLY A 104 59.70 6.61 -49.34
N LYS A 105 60.46 5.54 -49.75
CA LYS A 105 61.81 5.62 -50.37
C LYS A 105 61.86 5.18 -51.82
N GLY A 106 60.80 5.11 -52.56
CA GLY A 106 60.80 4.70 -53.98
C GLY A 106 61.48 5.69 -54.89
N ASN A 107 62.25 5.15 -55.93
CA ASN A 107 62.97 5.92 -56.93
C ASN A 107 62.19 7.00 -57.64
N CYS A 108 62.78 8.09 -58.07
CA CYS A 108 62.16 9.33 -58.54
C CYS A 108 61.06 9.21 -59.60
N ILE A 109 61.08 8.21 -60.45
CA ILE A 109 60.05 8.02 -61.50
C ILE A 109 58.76 7.44 -60.94
N LEU A 110 58.81 6.59 -59.94
CA LEU A 110 57.59 6.09 -59.16
C LEU A 110 57.09 7.10 -58.11
N LYS A 111 57.89 8.10 -57.74
CA LYS A 111 57.49 9.12 -56.76
C LYS A 111 56.41 10.03 -57.28
N GLN A 112 56.47 10.47 -58.55
CA GLN A 112 55.47 11.42 -59.08
C GLN A 112 54.15 10.75 -59.34
N GLN A 113 54.10 9.52 -59.84
CA GLN A 113 52.84 8.78 -59.99
C GLN A 113 52.30 8.32 -58.66
N LYS A 114 53.11 7.94 -57.66
CA LYS A 114 52.67 7.58 -56.31
C LYS A 114 52.33 8.78 -55.44
N LEU A 115 52.93 9.96 -55.65
CA LEU A 115 52.49 11.19 -54.96
C LEU A 115 51.10 11.63 -55.46
N ASN A 116 50.89 11.60 -56.74
CA ASN A 116 49.58 11.91 -57.31
C ASN A 116 48.48 10.89 -56.88
N SER A 117 48.87 9.59 -56.81
CA SER A 117 47.90 8.59 -56.30
C SER A 117 47.71 8.71 -54.82
N LYS A 118 48.69 9.07 -53.98
CA LYS A 118 48.62 9.25 -52.57
C LYS A 118 47.75 10.49 -52.23
N GLU A 119 47.93 11.54 -52.95
CA GLU A 119 47.12 12.76 -52.82
C GLU A 119 45.67 12.53 -53.26
N TYR A 120 45.46 11.78 -54.33
CA TYR A 120 44.16 11.32 -54.79
C TYR A 120 43.47 10.48 -53.70
N TYR A 121 44.14 9.48 -53.11
CA TYR A 121 43.58 8.66 -52.05
C TYR A 121 43.31 9.45 -50.75
N ILE A 122 44.15 10.41 -50.39
CA ILE A 122 43.93 11.31 -49.26
C ILE A 122 42.67 12.16 -49.47
N ASN A 123 42.55 12.71 -50.67
CA ASN A 123 41.39 13.52 -51.02
C ASN A 123 40.09 12.69 -51.05
N GLU A 124 40.16 11.47 -51.60
CA GLU A 124 39.04 10.54 -51.60
C GLU A 124 38.64 10.08 -50.18
N ILE A 125 39.60 9.79 -49.29
CA ILE A 125 39.36 9.49 -47.88
C ILE A 125 38.70 10.68 -47.17
N ASN A 126 39.16 11.88 -47.44
CA ASN A 126 38.57 13.07 -46.84
C ASN A 126 37.15 13.33 -47.37
N ARG A 127 36.91 13.09 -48.65
CA ARG A 127 35.61 13.15 -49.28
C ARG A 127 34.66 12.11 -48.63
N LEU A 128 35.07 10.87 -48.55
CA LEU A 128 34.28 9.81 -47.95
C LEU A 128 34.02 10.04 -46.44
N LYS A 129 34.96 10.63 -45.71
CA LYS A 129 34.75 11.03 -44.32
C LYS A 129 33.69 12.10 -44.19
N GLU A 130 33.69 13.10 -45.08
CA GLU A 130 32.68 14.17 -45.07
C GLU A 130 31.31 13.63 -45.48
N GLU A 131 31.28 12.78 -46.53
CA GLU A 131 30.06 12.12 -46.96
C GLU A 131 29.44 11.24 -45.83
N LYS A 132 30.28 10.47 -45.17
CA LYS A 132 29.90 9.68 -44.00
C LYS A 132 29.33 10.58 -42.88
N ARG A 133 29.97 11.71 -42.60
CA ARG A 133 29.53 12.67 -41.60
C ARG A 133 28.14 13.25 -41.94
N LEU A 134 27.92 13.57 -43.21
CA LEU A 134 26.66 14.06 -43.69
C LEU A 134 25.53 13.02 -43.57
N VAL A 135 25.84 11.77 -44.00
CA VAL A 135 24.91 10.65 -43.92
C VAL A 135 24.58 10.33 -42.43
N GLU A 136 25.59 10.38 -41.54
CA GLU A 136 25.34 10.20 -40.09
C GLU A 136 24.48 11.33 -39.52
N GLN A 137 24.61 12.55 -39.99
CA GLN A 137 23.74 13.67 -39.58
C GLN A 137 22.30 13.49 -40.09
N GLU A 138 22.15 13.08 -41.36
CA GLU A 138 20.82 12.79 -41.92
C GLU A 138 20.17 11.60 -41.21
N LEU A 139 20.90 10.56 -40.95
CA LEU A 139 20.41 9.40 -40.22
C LEU A 139 19.92 9.77 -38.82
N LYS A 140 20.68 10.60 -38.09
CA LYS A 140 20.25 11.10 -36.78
C LYS A 140 18.99 11.94 -36.89
N LYS A 141 18.88 12.77 -37.92
CA LYS A 141 17.69 13.60 -38.15
C LYS A 141 16.46 12.73 -38.45
N THR A 142 16.59 11.77 -39.35
CA THR A 142 15.51 10.86 -39.72
C THR A 142 15.09 9.97 -38.54
N GLN A 143 16.05 9.49 -37.74
CA GLN A 143 15.75 8.75 -36.51
C GLN A 143 14.97 9.59 -35.49
N ALA A 144 15.31 10.88 -35.34
CA ALA A 144 14.59 11.77 -34.45
C ALA A 144 13.17 12.07 -34.96
N GLU A 145 12.98 12.24 -36.27
CA GLU A 145 11.68 12.42 -36.89
C GLU A 145 10.80 11.17 -36.76
N LEU A 146 11.38 9.98 -37.00
CA LEU A 146 10.70 8.69 -36.80
C LEU A 146 10.27 8.50 -35.33
N TYR A 147 11.16 8.79 -34.40
CA TYR A 147 10.85 8.72 -32.97
C TYR A 147 9.69 9.65 -32.60
N ARG A 148 9.69 10.89 -33.14
CA ARG A 148 8.62 11.85 -32.91
C ARG A 148 7.28 11.38 -33.50
N ALA A 149 7.30 10.84 -34.72
CA ALA A 149 6.09 10.29 -35.35
C ALA A 149 5.50 9.11 -34.56
N HIS A 150 6.35 8.20 -34.05
CA HIS A 150 5.91 7.11 -33.20
C HIS A 150 5.33 7.61 -31.88
N LEU A 151 5.98 8.59 -31.26
CA LEU A 151 5.47 9.20 -30.03
C LEU A 151 4.11 9.87 -30.26
N GLU A 152 3.97 10.66 -31.32
CA GLU A 152 2.70 11.32 -31.66
C GLU A 152 1.59 10.29 -31.92
N LYS A 153 1.87 9.23 -32.67
CA LYS A 153 0.94 8.12 -32.90
C LYS A 153 0.48 7.48 -31.60
N ASP A 154 1.42 7.11 -30.74
CA ASP A 154 1.09 6.48 -29.45
C ASP A 154 0.29 7.41 -28.54
N VAL A 155 0.54 8.72 -28.60
CA VAL A 155 -0.22 9.74 -27.87
C VAL A 155 -1.67 9.77 -28.35
N TYR A 156 -1.91 9.78 -29.69
CA TYR A 156 -3.25 9.74 -30.24
C TYR A 156 -3.99 8.45 -29.91
N GLU A 157 -3.34 7.29 -30.08
CA GLU A 157 -3.93 5.99 -29.76
C GLU A 157 -4.31 5.92 -28.26
N LYS A 158 -3.41 6.37 -27.40
CA LYS A 158 -3.66 6.34 -25.95
C LYS A 158 -4.72 7.36 -25.50
N ALA A 159 -4.80 8.50 -26.19
CA ALA A 159 -5.86 9.46 -25.95
C ALA A 159 -7.23 8.90 -26.37
N ALA A 160 -7.32 8.26 -27.52
CA ALA A 160 -8.55 7.61 -27.98
C ALA A 160 -9.01 6.51 -27.01
N GLU A 161 -8.07 5.68 -26.53
CA GLU A 161 -8.35 4.61 -25.57
C GLU A 161 -8.88 5.14 -24.22
N ILE A 162 -8.19 6.14 -23.64
CA ILE A 162 -8.48 6.62 -22.27
C ILE A 162 -9.68 7.57 -22.27
N LEU A 163 -9.77 8.46 -23.25
CA LEU A 163 -10.75 9.56 -23.28
C LEU A 163 -11.98 9.20 -24.08
N LYS A 164 -11.99 8.06 -24.78
CA LYS A 164 -13.06 7.61 -25.69
C LYS A 164 -13.40 8.69 -26.74
N LYS A 165 -12.38 9.42 -27.18
CA LYS A 165 -12.46 10.43 -28.25
C LYS A 165 -12.02 9.83 -29.57
N GLU A 166 -12.51 10.34 -30.70
CA GLU A 166 -12.13 9.84 -32.03
C GLU A 166 -10.65 10.10 -32.33
N MET A 167 -10.03 9.22 -33.14
CA MET A 167 -8.67 9.41 -33.62
C MET A 167 -8.69 10.59 -34.61
N GLY A 168 -8.07 11.71 -34.25
CA GLY A 168 -8.01 12.91 -35.06
C GLY A 168 -8.41 14.19 -34.32
N ASP A 169 -8.96 14.07 -33.11
CA ASP A 169 -9.21 15.23 -32.26
C ASP A 169 -7.93 16.03 -32.01
N ASN A 170 -8.04 17.35 -32.09
CA ASN A 170 -6.88 18.23 -31.90
C ASN A 170 -6.36 18.12 -30.46
N LEU A 171 -5.14 17.62 -30.29
CA LEU A 171 -4.48 17.45 -28.96
C LEU A 171 -4.42 18.76 -28.17
N LYS A 172 -4.46 19.93 -28.85
CA LYS A 172 -4.45 21.23 -28.18
C LYS A 172 -5.74 21.53 -27.43
N GLU A 173 -6.85 20.96 -27.88
CA GLU A 173 -8.19 21.16 -27.30
C GLU A 173 -8.44 20.34 -26.06
N PHE A 174 -7.55 19.39 -25.76
CA PHE A 174 -7.66 18.58 -24.55
C PHE A 174 -7.42 19.45 -23.31
N SER A 175 -8.24 19.22 -22.29
CA SER A 175 -8.04 19.85 -20.98
C SER A 175 -6.71 19.42 -20.37
N ASN A 176 -6.14 20.24 -19.51
CA ASN A 176 -4.89 19.90 -18.81
C ASN A 176 -4.98 18.59 -18.00
N GLN A 177 -6.16 18.22 -17.52
CA GLN A 177 -6.40 16.96 -16.83
C GLN A 177 -6.34 15.78 -17.80
N GLU A 178 -6.99 15.86 -18.94
CA GLU A 178 -6.94 14.83 -20.00
C GLU A 178 -5.51 14.61 -20.50
N LYS A 179 -4.81 15.73 -20.84
CA LYS A 179 -3.38 15.67 -21.20
C LYS A 179 -2.56 14.95 -20.14
N ALA A 180 -2.76 15.28 -18.87
CA ALA A 180 -2.02 14.64 -17.77
C ALA A 180 -2.33 13.14 -17.64
N MET A 181 -3.57 12.69 -17.90
CA MET A 181 -3.94 11.27 -17.90
C MET A 181 -3.19 10.48 -18.95
N VAL A 182 -3.12 11.00 -20.19
CA VAL A 182 -2.39 10.38 -21.29
C VAL A 182 -0.87 10.35 -20.99
N ILE A 183 -0.30 11.46 -20.50
CA ILE A 183 1.11 11.52 -20.10
C ILE A 183 1.43 10.49 -19.01
N MET A 184 0.56 10.34 -18.02
CA MET A 184 0.74 9.34 -16.94
C MET A 184 0.74 7.91 -17.46
N ALA A 185 -0.04 7.62 -18.51
CA ALA A 185 -0.11 6.30 -19.11
C ALA A 185 1.10 5.96 -19.98
N LEU A 186 1.73 6.97 -20.61
CA LEU A 186 2.85 6.81 -21.56
C LEU A 186 4.23 7.03 -20.92
N ARG A 187 4.32 7.53 -19.70
CA ARG A 187 5.59 7.91 -19.05
C ARG A 187 6.58 6.76 -18.85
N ASP A 188 6.10 5.52 -18.84
CA ASP A 188 6.94 4.34 -18.68
C ASP A 188 7.57 3.90 -20.02
N LYS A 189 6.98 4.37 -21.17
CA LYS A 189 7.45 4.10 -22.52
C LYS A 189 8.31 5.25 -23.08
N TYR A 190 7.97 6.49 -22.75
CA TYR A 190 8.61 7.70 -23.28
C TYR A 190 9.02 8.68 -22.18
N PRO A 191 10.12 9.43 -22.35
CA PRO A 191 10.49 10.51 -21.44
C PRO A 191 9.36 11.56 -21.33
N VAL A 192 9.00 11.90 -20.10
CA VAL A 192 7.91 12.85 -19.82
C VAL A 192 8.11 14.18 -20.56
N LYS A 193 9.37 14.64 -20.73
CA LYS A 193 9.68 15.88 -21.45
C LYS A 193 9.19 15.82 -22.89
N SER A 194 9.45 14.74 -23.61
CA SER A 194 9.04 14.58 -25.03
C SER A 194 7.53 14.54 -25.19
N ILE A 195 6.81 13.89 -24.25
CA ILE A 195 5.34 13.86 -24.28
C ILE A 195 4.76 15.25 -23.99
N LEU A 196 5.37 16.00 -23.06
CA LEU A 196 4.95 17.37 -22.74
C LEU A 196 5.09 18.32 -23.94
N GLU A 197 6.15 18.13 -24.74
CA GLU A 197 6.37 18.91 -25.96
C GLU A 197 5.26 18.65 -27.00
N VAL A 198 4.81 17.40 -27.16
CA VAL A 198 3.69 17.05 -28.06
C VAL A 198 2.38 17.74 -27.66
N PHE A 199 2.10 17.81 -26.35
CA PHE A 199 0.90 18.47 -25.83
C PHE A 199 1.01 19.98 -25.66
N ASP A 200 2.18 20.57 -25.89
CA ASP A 200 2.48 21.97 -25.55
C ASP A 200 2.08 22.31 -24.10
N MET A 201 2.46 21.42 -23.18
CA MET A 201 2.07 21.52 -21.77
C MET A 201 3.27 21.80 -20.87
N ALA A 202 3.16 22.83 -20.03
CA ALA A 202 4.19 23.14 -19.04
C ALA A 202 4.31 22.02 -17.99
N LYS A 203 5.55 21.69 -17.59
CA LYS A 203 5.83 20.67 -16.56
C LYS A 203 5.14 20.98 -15.22
N SER A 204 5.02 22.24 -14.85
CA SER A 204 4.30 22.69 -13.65
C SER A 204 2.82 22.33 -13.69
N SER A 205 2.16 22.55 -14.84
CA SER A 205 0.76 22.20 -15.08
C SER A 205 0.55 20.69 -14.99
N TYR A 206 1.43 19.90 -15.61
CA TYR A 206 1.42 18.44 -15.48
C TYR A 206 1.56 17.98 -14.04
N CYS A 207 2.56 18.48 -13.30
CA CYS A 207 2.76 18.13 -11.91
C CYS A 207 1.56 18.46 -11.02
N TYR A 208 0.90 19.59 -11.29
CA TYR A 208 -0.32 19.98 -10.60
C TYR A 208 -1.46 19.00 -10.91
N GLN A 209 -1.73 18.73 -12.18
CA GLN A 209 -2.79 17.80 -12.57
C GLN A 209 -2.54 16.38 -12.10
N GLN A 210 -1.31 15.90 -12.17
CA GLN A 210 -0.93 14.60 -11.63
C GLN A 210 -1.26 14.46 -10.12
N LYS A 211 -1.01 15.52 -9.35
CA LYS A 211 -1.38 15.53 -7.92
C LYS A 211 -2.89 15.50 -7.72
N GLN A 212 -3.65 16.23 -8.54
CA GLN A 212 -5.12 16.24 -8.47
C GLN A 212 -5.72 14.87 -8.83
N ILE A 213 -5.29 14.27 -9.94
CA ILE A 213 -5.74 12.94 -10.37
C ILE A 213 -5.44 11.88 -9.29
N LYS A 214 -4.23 11.91 -8.72
CA LYS A 214 -3.88 10.99 -7.62
C LYS A 214 -4.77 11.18 -6.39
N LYS A 215 -5.12 12.43 -6.08
CA LYS A 215 -6.01 12.77 -4.97
C LYS A 215 -7.44 12.29 -5.25
N GLU A 216 -7.97 12.52 -6.45
CA GLU A 216 -9.28 12.07 -6.89
C GLU A 216 -9.38 10.53 -6.87
N ASN A 217 -8.40 9.84 -7.40
CA ASN A 217 -8.33 8.37 -7.36
C ASN A 217 -8.27 7.83 -5.93
N LYS A 218 -7.53 8.50 -5.03
CA LYS A 218 -7.50 8.13 -3.61
C LYS A 218 -8.87 8.35 -2.98
N ILE A 219 -9.53 9.46 -3.26
CA ILE A 219 -10.87 9.77 -2.75
C ILE A 219 -11.89 8.76 -3.30
N ALA A 220 -11.83 8.40 -4.58
CA ALA A 220 -12.72 7.41 -5.18
C ALA A 220 -12.61 6.04 -4.50
N LYS A 221 -11.40 5.56 -4.24
CA LYS A 221 -11.18 4.33 -3.47
C LYS A 221 -11.75 4.41 -2.05
N ILE A 222 -11.61 5.55 -1.40
CA ILE A 222 -12.16 5.77 -0.06
C ILE A 222 -13.68 5.83 -0.09
N LYS A 223 -14.28 6.47 -1.10
CA LYS A 223 -15.74 6.48 -1.31
C LYS A 223 -16.30 5.07 -1.41
N GLU A 224 -15.67 4.23 -2.23
CA GLU A 224 -16.08 2.84 -2.37
C GLU A 224 -15.95 2.07 -1.04
N ARG A 225 -14.83 2.23 -0.33
CA ARG A 225 -14.66 1.56 0.98
C ARG A 225 -15.70 2.04 2.00
N ILE A 226 -16.04 3.33 2.00
CA ILE A 226 -17.11 3.87 2.85
C ILE A 226 -18.46 3.20 2.54
N LYS A 227 -18.81 3.02 1.25
CA LYS A 227 -20.04 2.31 0.84
C LYS A 227 -20.04 0.89 1.37
N ILE A 228 -18.97 0.15 1.13
CA ILE A 228 -18.82 -1.23 1.59
C ILE A 228 -19.03 -1.30 3.11
N LEU A 229 -18.30 -0.50 3.89
CA LEU A 229 -18.41 -0.48 5.35
C LEU A 229 -19.83 -0.13 5.82
N PHE A 230 -20.52 0.79 5.13
CA PHE A 230 -21.89 1.16 5.46
C PHE A 230 -22.86 0.01 5.25
N PHE A 231 -22.73 -0.74 4.14
CA PHE A 231 -23.58 -1.88 3.85
C PHE A 231 -23.24 -3.11 4.69
N GLU A 232 -21.96 -3.41 4.91
CA GLU A 232 -21.51 -4.50 5.81
C GLU A 232 -22.06 -4.34 7.22
N ASN A 233 -22.24 -3.09 7.67
CA ASN A 233 -22.85 -2.78 8.96
C ASN A 233 -24.35 -2.50 8.86
N HIS A 234 -25.03 -3.05 7.86
CA HIS A 234 -26.49 -3.01 7.69
C HIS A 234 -27.06 -1.59 7.72
N LYS A 235 -26.33 -0.58 7.19
CA LYS A 235 -26.73 0.84 7.20
C LYS A 235 -26.92 1.46 8.59
N ARG A 236 -26.35 0.85 9.63
CA ARG A 236 -26.50 1.25 11.04
C ARG A 236 -25.48 2.27 11.51
N TYR A 237 -24.38 2.46 10.74
CA TYR A 237 -23.25 3.29 11.15
C TYR A 237 -23.25 4.66 10.47
N GLY A 238 -23.32 5.71 11.29
CA GLY A 238 -23.07 7.08 10.84
C GLY A 238 -21.57 7.38 10.66
N TYR A 239 -21.27 8.55 10.11
CA TYR A 239 -19.93 8.97 9.71
C TYR A 239 -18.85 8.80 10.79
N ARG A 240 -19.17 8.99 12.08
CA ARG A 240 -18.18 8.83 13.15
C ARG A 240 -17.72 7.39 13.32
N ARG A 241 -18.63 6.41 13.23
CA ARG A 241 -18.28 4.99 13.29
C ARG A 241 -17.56 4.54 12.03
N ILE A 242 -18.03 4.98 10.86
CA ILE A 242 -17.34 4.71 9.58
C ILE A 242 -15.92 5.27 9.61
N HIS A 243 -15.72 6.50 10.12
CA HIS A 243 -14.39 7.08 10.29
C HIS A 243 -13.48 6.23 11.20
N LEU A 244 -14.01 5.70 12.31
CA LEU A 244 -13.25 4.82 13.19
C LEU A 244 -12.87 3.50 12.53
N LEU A 245 -13.75 2.90 11.72
CA LEU A 245 -13.44 1.70 10.96
C LEU A 245 -12.34 1.95 9.93
N LEU A 246 -12.43 3.04 9.17
CA LEU A 246 -11.39 3.46 8.24
C LEU A 246 -10.04 3.64 8.94
N LYS A 247 -10.05 4.26 10.14
CA LYS A 247 -8.83 4.42 10.94
C LYS A 247 -8.23 3.08 11.38
N ARG A 248 -9.05 2.09 11.74
CA ARG A 248 -8.60 0.72 12.05
C ARG A 248 -7.95 0.03 10.84
N GLU A 249 -8.45 0.31 9.65
CA GLU A 249 -7.88 -0.18 8.38
C GLU A 249 -6.61 0.60 7.94
N GLY A 250 -6.13 1.53 8.77
CA GLY A 250 -4.97 2.37 8.44
C GLY A 250 -5.26 3.51 7.45
N ILE A 251 -6.53 3.76 7.12
CA ILE A 251 -6.94 4.84 6.21
C ILE A 251 -7.08 6.14 7.00
N ILE A 252 -6.10 7.03 6.83
CA ILE A 252 -6.08 8.33 7.50
C ILE A 252 -6.87 9.34 6.68
N ILE A 253 -8.02 9.75 7.19
CA ILE A 253 -8.92 10.75 6.60
C ILE A 253 -9.64 11.50 7.72
N SER A 254 -10.04 12.76 7.49
CA SER A 254 -10.78 13.52 8.49
C SER A 254 -12.26 13.14 8.55
N GLU A 255 -12.87 13.23 9.74
CA GLU A 255 -14.31 13.03 9.92
C GLU A 255 -15.18 13.90 9.00
N LYS A 256 -14.73 15.15 8.76
CA LYS A 256 -15.43 16.10 7.89
C LYS A 256 -15.55 15.58 6.46
N ILE A 257 -14.48 14.98 5.93
CA ILE A 257 -14.49 14.40 4.58
C ILE A 257 -15.38 13.15 4.54
N VAL A 258 -15.29 12.25 5.54
CA VAL A 258 -16.18 11.08 5.62
C VAL A 258 -17.65 11.50 5.65
N ARG A 259 -17.97 12.51 6.45
CA ARG A 259 -19.32 13.06 6.53
C ARG A 259 -19.80 13.64 5.19
N SER A 260 -18.92 14.37 4.47
CA SER A 260 -19.23 14.92 3.16
C SER A 260 -19.50 13.81 2.15
N ILE A 261 -18.63 12.80 2.09
CA ILE A 261 -18.78 11.65 1.20
C ILE A 261 -20.08 10.91 1.49
N MET A 262 -20.38 10.61 2.74
CA MET A 262 -21.63 9.93 3.10
C MET A 262 -22.87 10.73 2.72
N LYS A 263 -22.81 12.07 2.82
CA LYS A 263 -23.89 12.95 2.38
C LYS A 263 -24.04 12.95 0.86
N GLU A 264 -22.96 13.07 0.12
CA GLU A 264 -22.94 13.03 -1.36
C GLU A 264 -23.51 11.72 -1.90
N GLU A 265 -23.16 10.60 -1.27
CA GLU A 265 -23.58 9.25 -1.66
C GLU A 265 -24.93 8.83 -1.04
N ASN A 266 -25.65 9.75 -0.39
CA ASN A 266 -26.92 9.48 0.30
C ASN A 266 -26.87 8.31 1.30
N LEU A 267 -25.73 8.12 1.97
CA LEU A 267 -25.54 7.08 2.99
C LEU A 267 -26.10 7.57 4.33
N ILE A 268 -27.41 7.52 4.47
CA ILE A 268 -28.13 8.07 5.63
C ILE A 268 -28.55 6.94 6.54
N VAL A 269 -28.18 7.05 7.83
CA VAL A 269 -28.69 6.17 8.88
C VAL A 269 -30.12 6.60 9.20
N ARG A 270 -31.08 5.68 9.08
CA ARG A 270 -32.47 5.96 9.41
C ARG A 270 -32.61 6.16 10.92
N ALA A 271 -33.20 7.25 11.33
CA ALA A 271 -33.59 7.52 12.70
C ALA A 271 -35.08 7.89 12.72
N ILE A 272 -35.88 7.03 13.31
CA ILE A 272 -37.32 7.28 13.47
C ILE A 272 -37.55 7.85 14.88
N ARG A 273 -38.21 8.99 14.98
CA ARG A 273 -38.61 9.57 16.28
C ARG A 273 -39.79 8.81 16.83
N GLN A 274 -39.64 8.30 18.05
CA GLN A 274 -40.75 7.64 18.77
C GLN A 274 -41.79 8.62 19.24
N LYS A 275 -43.08 8.15 19.28
CA LYS A 275 -44.15 8.79 20.05
C LYS A 275 -43.96 8.48 21.54
N LYS A 276 -44.20 9.46 22.40
CA LYS A 276 -44.15 9.27 23.87
C LYS A 276 -45.30 8.37 24.33
N TYR A 277 -44.99 7.36 25.13
CA TYR A 277 -45.98 6.52 25.80
C TYR A 277 -46.31 7.09 27.18
N SER A 278 -47.53 6.90 27.66
CA SER A 278 -47.96 7.19 29.04
C SER A 278 -47.82 5.94 29.89
N SER A 279 -47.37 6.08 31.14
CA SER A 279 -47.21 4.99 32.10
C SER A 279 -48.47 4.67 32.86
N TYR A 280 -48.66 3.39 33.19
CA TYR A 280 -49.81 2.87 33.97
C TYR A 280 -49.64 3.14 35.48
N LEU A 281 -50.72 3.51 36.17
CA LEU A 281 -50.78 3.84 37.58
C LEU A 281 -51.44 2.70 38.40
N GLY A 282 -50.65 1.79 38.95
CA GLY A 282 -51.12 0.78 39.88
C GLY A 282 -49.99 0.07 40.65
N GLU A 283 -50.03 0.06 41.99
CA GLU A 283 -48.99 -0.61 42.79
C GLU A 283 -49.55 -1.24 44.05
N ILE A 284 -49.17 -2.49 44.35
CA ILE A 284 -49.64 -3.31 45.50
C ILE A 284 -48.48 -4.04 46.21
N SER A 285 -47.22 -3.59 46.15
CA SER A 285 -46.10 -4.35 46.79
C SER A 285 -45.10 -3.44 47.51
N PRO A 286 -44.38 -4.00 48.54
CA PRO A 286 -43.34 -3.26 49.26
C PRO A 286 -42.33 -2.61 48.33
N ALA A 287 -41.93 -1.37 48.65
CA ALA A 287 -40.97 -0.63 47.85
C ALA A 287 -39.56 -1.25 47.94
N VAL A 288 -39.00 -1.67 46.82
CA VAL A 288 -37.61 -1.98 46.71
C VAL A 288 -36.84 -0.68 46.50
N PRO A 289 -35.71 -0.42 47.20
CA PRO A 289 -34.95 0.82 47.06
C PRO A 289 -34.33 0.95 45.68
N ASN A 290 -34.14 2.20 45.23
CA ASN A 290 -33.39 2.50 44.02
C ASN A 290 -31.90 2.66 44.40
N GLU A 291 -31.14 1.55 44.43
CA GLU A 291 -29.73 1.54 44.75
C GLU A 291 -28.84 2.16 43.65
N VAL A 292 -29.33 2.16 42.41
CA VAL A 292 -28.55 2.69 41.27
C VAL A 292 -28.63 4.21 41.20
N GLN A 293 -29.75 4.82 41.64
CA GLN A 293 -29.95 6.29 41.71
C GLN A 293 -29.56 7.04 40.41
N ARG A 294 -29.86 6.46 39.25
CA ARG A 294 -29.53 6.96 37.91
C ARG A 294 -28.02 6.96 37.56
N ASP A 295 -27.16 6.45 38.42
CA ASP A 295 -25.75 6.20 38.10
C ASP A 295 -25.63 4.88 37.37
N PHE A 296 -25.82 4.94 36.05
CA PHE A 296 -25.71 3.82 35.12
C PHE A 296 -24.26 3.61 34.67
N HIS A 297 -23.27 3.96 35.49
CA HIS A 297 -21.86 3.72 35.25
C HIS A 297 -21.32 2.73 36.27
N ALA A 298 -20.42 1.86 35.81
CA ALA A 298 -19.67 0.94 36.65
C ALA A 298 -18.19 0.99 36.29
N ASP A 299 -17.29 0.87 37.26
CA ASP A 299 -15.86 0.86 37.08
C ASP A 299 -15.31 -0.52 36.68
N LYS A 300 -16.10 -1.58 36.93
CA LYS A 300 -15.78 -2.97 36.61
C LYS A 300 -17.01 -3.71 36.09
N PRO A 301 -16.81 -4.78 35.29
CA PRO A 301 -17.89 -5.68 34.92
C PRO A 301 -18.61 -6.28 36.13
N ASN A 302 -19.83 -6.67 35.94
CA ASN A 302 -20.64 -7.41 36.92
C ASN A 302 -20.82 -6.68 38.26
N LYS A 303 -20.79 -5.33 38.27
CA LYS A 303 -21.17 -4.53 39.43
C LYS A 303 -22.61 -4.05 39.39
N LYS A 304 -23.08 -3.57 38.27
CA LYS A 304 -24.44 -3.08 38.07
C LYS A 304 -24.99 -3.63 36.77
N TRP A 305 -26.08 -4.30 36.85
CA TRP A 305 -26.82 -4.84 35.72
C TRP A 305 -28.15 -4.14 35.57
N LEU A 306 -28.59 -3.94 34.34
CA LEU A 306 -29.92 -3.42 33.99
C LEU A 306 -30.71 -4.51 33.29
N THR A 307 -31.98 -4.60 33.59
CA THR A 307 -32.89 -5.48 32.88
C THR A 307 -34.24 -4.82 32.72
N ASP A 308 -34.93 -5.14 31.66
CA ASP A 308 -36.28 -4.71 31.32
C ASP A 308 -36.81 -5.62 30.19
N ILE A 309 -38.10 -5.60 29.94
CA ILE A 309 -38.73 -6.33 28.84
C ILE A 309 -39.13 -5.36 27.74
N THR A 310 -38.79 -5.69 26.51
CA THR A 310 -39.30 -4.93 25.37
C THR A 310 -40.15 -5.81 24.45
N GLU A 311 -41.24 -5.25 23.93
CA GLU A 311 -42.15 -5.88 22.99
C GLU A 311 -41.83 -5.47 21.55
N PHE A 312 -41.96 -6.42 20.63
CA PHE A 312 -42.00 -6.21 19.19
C PHE A 312 -43.33 -6.76 18.64
N LYS A 313 -44.04 -5.96 17.86
CA LYS A 313 -45.21 -6.40 17.15
C LYS A 313 -44.87 -6.75 15.73
N ILE A 314 -45.10 -8.01 15.31
CA ILE A 314 -44.86 -8.54 13.96
C ILE A 314 -46.22 -9.07 13.44
N GLY A 315 -46.78 -8.39 12.44
CA GLY A 315 -48.16 -8.68 12.03
C GLY A 315 -49.14 -8.57 13.20
N GLU A 316 -49.83 -9.65 13.51
CA GLU A 316 -50.75 -9.74 14.66
C GLU A 316 -50.07 -10.32 15.91
N GLU A 317 -48.84 -10.85 15.78
CA GLU A 317 -48.15 -11.51 16.88
C GLU A 317 -47.20 -10.58 17.63
N LYS A 318 -46.77 -11.02 18.80
CA LYS A 318 -45.88 -10.27 19.66
C LYS A 318 -44.69 -11.14 20.08
N VAL A 319 -43.52 -10.55 20.04
CA VAL A 319 -42.29 -11.16 20.53
C VAL A 319 -41.69 -10.25 21.61
N TYR A 320 -41.22 -10.87 22.68
CA TYR A 320 -40.66 -10.21 23.84
C TYR A 320 -39.21 -10.55 23.99
N LEU A 321 -38.39 -9.55 24.29
CA LEU A 321 -36.97 -9.69 24.60
C LEU A 321 -36.71 -9.20 26.02
N SER A 322 -36.04 -10.04 26.81
CA SER A 322 -35.56 -9.71 28.16
C SER A 322 -34.05 -9.87 28.22
N PRO A 323 -33.24 -8.81 28.19
CA PRO A 323 -31.79 -8.87 28.33
C PRO A 323 -31.31 -8.49 29.72
N ILE A 324 -30.09 -8.94 30.09
CA ILE A 324 -29.28 -8.30 31.12
C ILE A 324 -28.16 -7.51 30.43
N ILE A 325 -28.04 -6.25 30.80
CA ILE A 325 -27.07 -5.30 30.23
C ILE A 325 -26.13 -4.83 31.35
N ASP A 326 -24.83 -5.00 31.15
CA ASP A 326 -23.84 -4.53 32.11
C ASP A 326 -23.60 -3.01 31.96
N CYS A 327 -23.66 -2.29 33.08
CA CYS A 327 -23.41 -0.85 33.13
C CYS A 327 -21.97 -0.47 32.88
N PHE A 328 -21.02 -1.40 32.96
CA PHE A 328 -19.60 -1.15 32.73
C PHE A 328 -19.33 -0.70 31.28
N ASP A 329 -19.85 -1.42 30.33
CA ASP A 329 -19.61 -1.19 28.90
C ASP A 329 -20.90 -1.22 28.08
N GLY A 330 -22.03 -1.50 28.69
CA GLY A 330 -23.34 -1.68 28.07
C GLY A 330 -23.38 -2.93 27.18
N MET A 331 -22.67 -3.99 27.57
CA MET A 331 -22.72 -5.30 26.95
C MET A 331 -23.99 -6.03 27.37
N PRO A 332 -24.78 -6.57 26.42
CA PRO A 332 -25.76 -7.57 26.77
C PRO A 332 -25.06 -8.86 27.17
N ILE A 333 -25.17 -9.22 28.45
CA ILE A 333 -24.53 -10.42 29.02
C ILE A 333 -25.27 -11.66 28.58
N THR A 334 -26.57 -11.68 28.87
CA THR A 334 -27.52 -12.72 28.47
C THR A 334 -28.84 -12.10 28.02
N TRP A 335 -29.61 -12.87 27.30
CA TRP A 335 -30.95 -12.50 26.88
C TRP A 335 -31.80 -13.73 26.59
N THR A 336 -33.12 -13.57 26.76
CA THR A 336 -34.12 -14.54 26.34
C THR A 336 -35.11 -13.86 25.42
N VAL A 337 -35.61 -14.61 24.47
CA VAL A 337 -36.64 -14.16 23.52
C VAL A 337 -37.79 -15.16 23.57
N GLY A 338 -39.02 -14.66 23.63
CA GLY A 338 -40.20 -15.52 23.69
C GLY A 338 -41.47 -14.81 23.19
N THR A 339 -42.54 -15.56 23.08
CA THR A 339 -43.84 -15.06 22.61
C THR A 339 -44.74 -14.55 23.73
N SER A 340 -44.32 -14.73 24.98
CA SER A 340 -45.07 -14.28 26.15
C SER A 340 -44.15 -13.66 27.20
N PRO A 341 -44.53 -12.53 27.82
CA PRO A 341 -43.77 -11.92 28.89
C PRO A 341 -44.09 -12.61 30.21
N ASN A 342 -43.68 -13.87 30.35
CA ASN A 342 -43.98 -14.71 31.49
C ASN A 342 -42.79 -14.82 32.48
N ALA A 343 -42.98 -15.54 33.58
CA ALA A 343 -41.94 -15.76 34.58
C ALA A 343 -40.76 -16.55 34.02
N GLU A 344 -40.99 -17.47 33.13
CA GLU A 344 -39.96 -18.29 32.48
C GLU A 344 -38.99 -17.41 31.69
N LEU A 345 -39.50 -16.46 30.88
CA LEU A 345 -38.69 -15.52 30.10
C LEU A 345 -37.63 -14.82 30.94
N VAL A 346 -38.04 -14.22 32.07
CA VAL A 346 -37.11 -13.45 32.92
C VAL A 346 -36.26 -14.33 33.81
N ASN A 347 -36.80 -15.45 34.30
CA ASN A 347 -36.08 -16.35 35.20
C ASN A 347 -34.95 -17.09 34.46
N THR A 348 -35.24 -17.64 33.29
CA THR A 348 -34.22 -18.28 32.43
C THR A 348 -33.11 -17.31 32.07
N MET A 349 -33.43 -16.07 31.74
CA MET A 349 -32.47 -15.02 31.45
C MET A 349 -31.57 -14.77 32.68
N LEU A 350 -32.14 -14.68 33.87
CA LEU A 350 -31.38 -14.47 35.11
C LEU A 350 -30.51 -15.68 35.47
N ASP A 351 -31.05 -16.90 35.36
CA ASP A 351 -30.30 -18.13 35.59
C ASP A 351 -29.06 -18.22 34.70
N ASN A 352 -29.21 -17.92 33.41
CA ASN A 352 -28.12 -17.86 32.47
C ASN A 352 -27.09 -16.78 32.84
N ALA A 353 -27.51 -15.64 33.38
CA ALA A 353 -26.60 -14.58 33.80
C ALA A 353 -25.82 -14.97 35.07
N ILE A 354 -26.52 -15.56 36.05
CA ILE A 354 -25.92 -16.05 37.30
C ILE A 354 -24.87 -17.11 37.02
N ALA A 355 -25.09 -18.00 36.06
CA ALA A 355 -24.15 -19.03 35.67
C ALA A 355 -22.82 -18.48 35.09
N LEU A 356 -22.78 -17.23 34.63
CA LEU A 356 -21.58 -16.56 34.13
C LEU A 356 -20.82 -15.81 35.22
N LEU A 357 -21.39 -15.65 36.45
CA LEU A 357 -20.72 -14.95 37.52
C LEU A 357 -19.61 -15.82 38.15
N LYS A 358 -18.53 -15.17 38.54
CA LYS A 358 -17.51 -15.77 39.39
C LYS A 358 -17.94 -15.66 40.84
N GLY A 359 -17.49 -16.57 41.69
CA GLY A 359 -17.97 -16.72 43.07
C GLY A 359 -17.88 -15.48 43.99
N ASN A 360 -17.18 -14.45 43.56
CA ASN A 360 -17.03 -13.17 44.29
C ASN A 360 -17.77 -12.01 43.65
N GLU A 361 -18.59 -12.26 42.63
CA GLU A 361 -19.30 -11.24 41.88
C GLU A 361 -20.80 -11.23 42.32
N HIS A 362 -21.26 -10.11 42.88
CA HIS A 362 -22.63 -9.92 43.34
C HIS A 362 -23.20 -8.61 42.80
N PRO A 363 -23.60 -8.56 41.52
CA PRO A 363 -24.10 -7.33 40.92
C PRO A 363 -25.39 -6.83 41.54
N ILE A 364 -25.56 -5.50 41.48
CA ILE A 364 -26.85 -4.86 41.70
C ILE A 364 -27.66 -5.02 40.40
N VAL A 365 -28.80 -5.67 40.45
CA VAL A 365 -29.71 -5.83 39.31
C VAL A 365 -30.84 -4.81 39.41
N HIS A 366 -30.80 -3.85 38.51
CA HIS A 366 -31.82 -2.78 38.45
C HIS A 366 -32.84 -3.06 37.36
N SER A 367 -34.10 -2.98 37.75
CA SER A 367 -35.24 -3.13 36.84
C SER A 367 -36.26 -2.01 37.03
N ASP A 368 -37.25 -1.94 36.12
CA ASP A 368 -38.46 -1.23 36.38
C ASP A 368 -39.31 -1.94 37.46
N ARG A 369 -40.53 -1.42 37.73
CA ARG A 369 -41.48 -2.04 38.66
C ARG A 369 -42.40 -3.03 37.98
N GLY A 370 -42.01 -3.61 36.86
CA GLY A 370 -42.80 -4.65 36.21
C GLY A 370 -43.12 -5.82 37.12
N CYS A 371 -44.31 -6.42 36.99
CA CYS A 371 -44.74 -7.54 37.81
C CYS A 371 -43.75 -8.70 37.79
N HIS A 372 -43.06 -8.88 36.65
CA HIS A 372 -42.11 -9.96 36.41
C HIS A 372 -40.92 -9.97 37.39
N TYR A 373 -40.43 -8.79 37.79
CA TYR A 373 -39.30 -8.63 38.73
C TYR A 373 -39.74 -8.64 40.21
N ARG A 374 -41.01 -8.87 40.44
CA ARG A 374 -41.62 -8.98 41.79
C ARG A 374 -42.17 -10.36 42.09
N TRP A 375 -42.10 -11.28 41.13
CA TRP A 375 -42.53 -12.66 41.33
C TRP A 375 -41.61 -13.43 42.29
N PRO A 376 -42.17 -14.37 43.08
CA PRO A 376 -41.38 -15.12 44.04
C PRO A 376 -40.17 -15.82 43.42
N GLY A 377 -40.33 -16.43 42.25
CA GLY A 377 -39.24 -17.14 41.58
C GLY A 377 -38.09 -16.26 41.16
N TRP A 378 -38.36 -14.97 40.79
CA TRP A 378 -37.28 -14.00 40.54
C TRP A 378 -36.57 -13.61 41.84
N ILE A 379 -37.34 -13.34 42.91
CA ILE A 379 -36.82 -12.92 44.23
C ILE A 379 -35.93 -14.02 44.81
N GLN A 380 -36.40 -15.25 44.72
CA GLN A 380 -35.64 -16.44 45.24
C GLN A 380 -34.27 -16.56 44.54
N ARG A 381 -34.21 -16.51 43.22
CA ARG A 381 -32.98 -16.56 42.43
C ARG A 381 -32.01 -15.45 42.80
N MET A 382 -32.50 -14.24 42.92
CA MET A 382 -31.70 -13.09 43.35
C MET A 382 -31.05 -13.31 44.71
N ASN A 383 -31.85 -13.81 45.68
CA ASN A 383 -31.38 -14.08 47.05
C ASN A 383 -30.36 -15.26 47.11
N GLU A 384 -30.67 -16.34 46.40
CA GLU A 384 -29.80 -17.52 46.36
C GLU A 384 -28.43 -17.22 45.75
N ALA A 385 -28.41 -16.34 44.74
CA ALA A 385 -27.18 -15.89 44.08
C ALA A 385 -26.50 -14.70 44.82
N GLY A 386 -27.06 -14.20 45.91
CA GLY A 386 -26.54 -13.06 46.67
C GLY A 386 -26.58 -11.74 45.86
N LEU A 387 -27.50 -11.61 44.93
CA LEU A 387 -27.64 -10.41 44.10
C LEU A 387 -28.46 -9.34 44.80
N THR A 388 -28.08 -8.08 44.62
CA THR A 388 -28.84 -6.94 45.21
C THR A 388 -29.91 -6.48 44.24
N ARG A 389 -31.16 -6.44 44.72
CA ARG A 389 -32.29 -5.93 43.96
C ARG A 389 -32.37 -4.42 44.05
N SER A 390 -32.55 -3.77 42.90
CA SER A 390 -32.82 -2.33 42.79
C SER A 390 -33.96 -2.07 41.83
N MET A 391 -34.84 -1.15 42.15
CA MET A 391 -35.99 -0.81 41.30
C MET A 391 -36.14 0.69 41.11
N SER A 392 -36.59 1.08 39.92
CA SER A 392 -36.98 2.46 39.62
C SER A 392 -38.04 2.98 40.58
N LYS A 393 -38.04 4.27 40.89
CA LYS A 393 -39.12 4.89 41.64
C LYS A 393 -40.41 4.89 40.82
N LYS A 394 -41.59 4.81 41.48
CA LYS A 394 -42.88 4.83 40.82
C LYS A 394 -43.05 6.09 39.97
N GLY A 395 -43.39 5.91 38.68
CA GLY A 395 -43.63 7.02 37.77
C GLY A 395 -42.37 7.80 37.35
N CYS A 396 -41.18 7.27 37.64
CA CYS A 396 -39.89 7.89 37.33
C CYS A 396 -39.21 7.21 36.13
N SER A 397 -39.64 7.47 34.89
CA SER A 397 -38.97 6.98 33.66
C SER A 397 -37.48 7.25 33.62
N PRO A 398 -36.92 8.38 34.11
CA PRO A 398 -35.48 8.57 34.12
C PRO A 398 -34.67 7.51 34.87
N ASP A 399 -35.30 6.81 35.83
CA ASP A 399 -34.64 5.79 36.61
C ASP A 399 -34.31 4.50 35.82
N ASN A 400 -34.96 4.28 34.65
CA ASN A 400 -34.67 3.18 33.72
C ASN A 400 -34.14 3.65 32.35
N SER A 401 -33.75 4.92 32.25
CA SER A 401 -33.43 5.57 30.98
C SER A 401 -32.27 4.88 30.19
N ALA A 402 -31.37 4.22 30.87
CA ALA A 402 -30.26 3.52 30.20
C ALA A 402 -30.74 2.26 29.45
N CYS A 403 -31.65 1.48 30.06
CA CYS A 403 -32.29 0.33 29.43
C CYS A 403 -33.24 0.76 28.30
N GLU A 404 -34.05 1.79 28.51
CA GLU A 404 -34.89 2.40 27.48
C GLU A 404 -34.03 2.90 26.30
N GLY A 405 -32.90 3.52 26.60
CA GLY A 405 -31.93 3.97 25.58
C GLY A 405 -31.29 2.83 24.78
N PHE A 406 -31.12 1.67 25.41
CA PHE A 406 -30.65 0.45 24.70
C PHE A 406 -31.75 -0.03 23.74
N PHE A 407 -32.96 -0.21 24.20
CA PHE A 407 -34.09 -0.64 23.37
C PHE A 407 -34.43 0.34 22.26
N GLY A 408 -34.37 1.63 22.53
CA GLY A 408 -34.58 2.66 21.51
C GLY A 408 -33.55 2.56 20.38
N ARG A 409 -32.29 2.34 20.72
CA ARG A 409 -31.26 2.11 19.73
C ARG A 409 -31.47 0.82 18.94
N MET A 410 -31.74 -0.28 19.64
CA MET A 410 -32.02 -1.56 19.02
C MET A 410 -33.16 -1.47 18.01
N LYS A 411 -34.32 -0.92 18.46
CA LYS A 411 -35.48 -0.76 17.58
C LYS A 411 -35.21 0.13 16.37
N ASN A 412 -34.42 1.20 16.54
CA ASN A 412 -34.03 2.06 15.43
C ASN A 412 -33.05 1.37 14.46
N GLU A 413 -32.17 0.52 14.97
CA GLU A 413 -31.12 -0.13 14.16
C GLU A 413 -31.62 -1.40 13.44
N MET A 414 -32.65 -2.09 13.98
CA MET A 414 -33.05 -3.37 13.40
C MET A 414 -34.57 -3.55 13.20
N PHE A 415 -35.42 -2.76 13.86
CA PHE A 415 -36.87 -3.00 13.83
C PHE A 415 -37.65 -1.97 13.01
N TYR A 416 -37.47 -0.67 13.32
CA TYR A 416 -38.21 0.37 12.65
C TYR A 416 -37.78 0.58 11.20
N GLY A 417 -38.80 0.75 10.33
CA GLY A 417 -38.58 0.99 8.90
C GLY A 417 -38.46 -0.27 8.05
N GLU A 418 -38.57 -1.42 8.68
CA GLU A 418 -38.69 -2.72 8.00
C GLU A 418 -40.16 -3.21 8.09
N LYS A 419 -40.56 -4.04 7.12
CA LYS A 419 -41.88 -4.68 7.09
C LYS A 419 -41.78 -6.09 7.64
N TRP A 420 -42.55 -6.40 8.68
CA TRP A 420 -42.48 -7.67 9.41
C TRP A 420 -43.67 -8.58 9.15
N ASP A 421 -44.57 -8.19 8.21
CA ASP A 421 -45.87 -8.88 7.97
C ASP A 421 -45.70 -10.27 7.33
N LYS A 422 -44.52 -10.58 6.77
CA LYS A 422 -44.24 -11.84 6.02
C LYS A 422 -43.23 -12.74 6.72
N ILE A 423 -42.83 -12.43 7.94
CA ILE A 423 -41.80 -13.17 8.68
C ILE A 423 -42.45 -13.99 9.77
N SER A 424 -42.03 -15.25 9.97
CA SER A 424 -42.49 -16.07 11.07
C SER A 424 -41.93 -15.58 12.42
N VAL A 425 -42.57 -15.98 13.50
CA VAL A 425 -42.08 -15.67 14.87
C VAL A 425 -40.67 -16.22 15.09
N GLU A 426 -40.40 -17.45 14.65
CA GLU A 426 -39.10 -18.13 14.78
C GLU A 426 -38.01 -17.41 14.02
N GLU A 427 -38.29 -16.99 12.78
CA GLU A 427 -37.34 -16.19 11.99
C GLU A 427 -37.06 -14.84 12.66
N PHE A 428 -38.10 -14.18 13.21
CA PHE A 428 -37.89 -12.91 13.91
C PHE A 428 -37.09 -13.09 15.20
N ILE A 429 -37.33 -14.16 15.97
CA ILE A 429 -36.52 -14.52 17.13
C ILE A 429 -35.06 -14.73 16.71
N SER A 430 -34.80 -15.40 15.59
CA SER A 430 -33.46 -15.57 15.06
C SER A 430 -32.79 -14.23 14.73
N ILE A 431 -33.52 -13.31 14.12
CA ILE A 431 -33.05 -11.94 13.80
C ILE A 431 -32.69 -11.16 15.06
N ILE A 432 -33.52 -11.25 16.12
CA ILE A 432 -33.22 -10.63 17.42
C ILE A 432 -31.89 -11.22 17.97
N ASN A 433 -31.75 -12.53 17.98
CA ASN A 433 -30.55 -13.21 18.49
C ASN A 433 -29.31 -12.81 17.71
N GLN A 434 -29.39 -12.76 16.39
CA GLN A 434 -28.28 -12.30 15.52
C GLN A 434 -27.92 -10.83 15.83
N TYR A 435 -28.92 -9.96 16.05
CA TYR A 435 -28.67 -8.58 16.42
C TYR A 435 -27.98 -8.47 17.78
N MET A 436 -28.42 -9.23 18.77
CA MET A 436 -27.84 -9.20 20.13
C MET A 436 -26.40 -9.70 20.12
N GLN A 437 -26.11 -10.77 19.38
CA GLN A 437 -24.73 -11.26 19.16
C GLN A 437 -23.88 -10.20 18.45
N TRP A 438 -24.39 -9.64 17.34
CA TRP A 438 -23.70 -8.58 16.62
C TRP A 438 -23.46 -7.35 17.52
N TYR A 439 -24.41 -6.97 18.36
CA TYR A 439 -24.26 -5.86 19.30
C TYR A 439 -23.15 -6.12 20.31
N ARG A 440 -23.07 -7.31 20.84
CA ARG A 440 -22.03 -7.74 21.79
C ARG A 440 -20.65 -7.81 21.15
N ASP A 441 -20.55 -8.46 20.00
CA ASP A 441 -19.27 -8.89 19.44
C ASP A 441 -18.70 -7.92 18.41
N LYS A 442 -19.56 -7.19 17.69
CA LYS A 442 -19.14 -6.39 16.52
C LYS A 442 -19.55 -4.92 16.56
N ARG A 443 -20.63 -4.58 17.29
CA ARG A 443 -21.13 -3.22 17.30
C ARG A 443 -20.19 -2.26 18.02
N ILE A 444 -19.48 -1.41 17.28
CA ILE A 444 -18.56 -0.44 17.86
C ILE A 444 -19.31 0.70 18.60
N LYS A 445 -18.75 1.10 19.75
CA LYS A 445 -19.27 2.20 20.58
C LYS A 445 -18.21 3.29 20.70
N LEU A 446 -18.63 4.55 20.53
CA LEU A 446 -17.73 5.70 20.67
C LEU A 446 -17.16 5.81 22.10
N SER A 447 -17.99 5.52 23.10
CA SER A 447 -17.60 5.50 24.51
C SER A 447 -16.54 4.44 24.84
N LEU A 448 -16.43 3.40 24.04
CA LEU A 448 -15.45 2.33 24.17
C LEU A 448 -14.28 2.48 23.19
N ARG A 449 -13.90 3.72 22.85
CA ARG A 449 -12.81 4.04 21.92
C ARG A 449 -12.98 3.42 20.52
N GLY A 450 -14.23 3.21 20.11
CA GLY A 450 -14.56 2.57 18.83
C GLY A 450 -14.45 1.05 18.85
N LEU A 451 -14.39 0.42 20.01
CA LEU A 451 -14.43 -1.02 20.18
C LEU A 451 -15.87 -1.51 20.38
N SER A 452 -16.15 -2.77 20.08
CA SER A 452 -17.35 -3.45 20.56
C SER A 452 -17.23 -3.74 22.07
N PRO A 453 -18.33 -4.03 22.77
CA PRO A 453 -18.24 -4.41 24.18
C PRO A 453 -17.29 -5.59 24.42
N MET A 454 -17.36 -6.64 23.60
CA MET A 454 -16.48 -7.79 23.71
C MET A 454 -15.03 -7.44 23.42
N GLU A 455 -14.74 -6.72 22.33
CA GLU A 455 -13.38 -6.25 22.03
C GLU A 455 -12.82 -5.38 23.16
N TYR A 456 -13.66 -4.54 23.77
CA TYR A 456 -13.25 -3.69 24.88
C TYR A 456 -12.84 -4.53 26.10
N ARG A 457 -13.62 -5.55 26.47
CA ARG A 457 -13.28 -6.48 27.56
C ARG A 457 -11.98 -7.25 27.26
N HIS A 458 -11.83 -7.75 26.06
CA HIS A 458 -10.56 -8.39 25.64
C HIS A 458 -9.37 -7.44 25.74
N SER A 459 -9.53 -6.17 25.37
CA SER A 459 -8.46 -5.17 25.47
C SER A 459 -8.03 -4.87 26.91
N LEU A 460 -8.89 -5.16 27.87
CA LEU A 460 -8.62 -5.03 29.31
C LEU A 460 -8.22 -6.34 29.98
N GLY A 461 -8.15 -7.45 29.23
CA GLY A 461 -7.85 -8.79 29.81
C GLY A 461 -8.94 -9.35 30.72
N ILE A 462 -10.19 -8.94 30.53
CA ILE A 462 -11.32 -9.29 31.43
C ILE A 462 -12.23 -10.37 30.81
N ALA A 463 -12.17 -10.56 29.50
CA ALA A 463 -12.97 -11.56 28.76
C ALA A 463 -12.25 -12.86 28.56
#